data_481cb890814d2edc97b5e7486bf4d5cf
#
_entry.id   481cb890814d2edc97b5e7486bf4d5cf
#
_cell.length_a   1.000
_cell.length_b   1.000
_cell.length_c   1.000
_cell.angle_alpha   90.00
_cell.angle_beta   90.00
_cell.angle_gamma   90.00
#
_symmetry.space_group_name_H-M   'P 1'
#
loop_
_entity.id
_entity.type
_entity.pdbx_description
1 polymer ?
#
loop_
_entity_poly.entity_id
_entity_poly.type
_entity_poly.pdbx_seq_one_letter_code
_entity_poly.pdbx_strand_id
1 'polypeptide(L)'
;MRTYKRSTTIGKIKIIELTDKERLQLEEGFRRGKSHSFRMRCRAILLKSNGLTSKDVGIQTEMTDISVNSWVKRFECEGVTGLDTRLGQGRKPIIDSSDEDAVRRAIENDRQSVKKAKEAWQQASGKKASESTFRAFLSALARDIDV
;
A
#
# COMPACT_ATOMS: atom_id res chain seq x y z
N MET A 1 20.42 -5.97 15.29
CA MET A 1 19.31 -5.66 16.18
C MET A 1 19.32 -4.19 16.52
N ARG A 2 18.22 -3.54 16.37
CA ARG A 2 18.13 -2.11 16.55
C ARG A 2 17.90 -1.77 18.02
N THR A 3 18.85 -1.06 18.64
CA THR A 3 18.68 -0.59 20.01
C THR A 3 17.94 0.73 20.03
N TYR A 4 16.89 0.76 20.81
CA TYR A 4 16.10 1.95 21.01
C TYR A 4 16.57 2.69 22.26
N LYS A 5 16.97 3.95 22.11
CA LYS A 5 17.30 4.80 23.25
C LYS A 5 16.09 5.58 23.72
N ARG A 6 15.68 5.34 24.95
CA ARG A 6 14.63 6.15 25.58
C ARG A 6 15.19 7.51 25.94
N SER A 7 14.46 8.56 25.60
CA SER A 7 14.74 9.87 26.10
C SER A 7 14.51 9.91 27.62
N THR A 8 15.50 10.39 28.35
CA THR A 8 15.39 10.55 29.80
C THR A 8 14.77 11.89 30.20
N THR A 9 14.48 12.76 29.24
CA THR A 9 13.92 14.08 29.51
C THR A 9 12.43 14.04 29.82
N ILE A 10 12.02 14.86 30.76
CA ILE A 10 10.60 15.13 31.06
C ILE A 10 10.02 15.83 29.84
N GLY A 11 8.92 15.29 29.31
CA GLY A 11 8.34 15.74 28.04
C GLY A 11 8.47 14.70 26.94
N LYS A 12 9.26 13.71 27.13
CA LYS A 12 9.29 12.40 26.43
C LYS A 12 9.29 12.49 24.91
N ILE A 13 10.16 13.34 24.36
CA ILE A 13 10.36 13.35 22.90
C ILE A 13 11.12 12.11 22.53
N LYS A 14 10.50 11.28 21.72
CA LYS A 14 11.11 10.07 21.19
C LYS A 14 12.04 10.44 20.04
N ILE A 15 13.34 10.25 20.23
CA ILE A 15 14.32 10.47 19.19
C ILE A 15 14.73 9.11 18.62
N ILE A 16 14.75 9.01 17.30
CA ILE A 16 15.17 7.80 16.60
C ILE A 16 16.62 7.95 16.20
N GLU A 17 17.43 6.94 16.51
CA GLU A 17 18.79 6.87 16.00
C GLU A 17 18.80 6.16 14.65
N LEU A 18 19.43 6.80 13.67
CA LEU A 18 19.59 6.26 12.33
C LEU A 18 21.06 5.92 12.07
N THR A 19 21.29 4.77 11.45
CA THR A 19 22.61 4.48 10.89
C THR A 19 22.81 5.33 9.64
N ASP A 20 24.05 5.53 9.22
CA ASP A 20 24.36 6.30 8.01
C ASP A 20 23.65 5.69 6.77
N LYS A 21 23.61 4.38 6.69
CA LYS A 21 22.92 3.66 5.63
C LYS A 21 21.40 3.93 5.64
N GLU A 22 20.78 3.87 6.81
CA GLU A 22 19.35 4.15 6.96
C GLU A 22 19.02 5.59 6.60
N ARG A 23 19.86 6.52 7.02
CA ARG A 23 19.71 7.95 6.71
C ARG A 23 19.75 8.18 5.20
N LEU A 24 20.71 7.59 4.51
CA LEU A 24 20.82 7.70 3.06
C LEU A 24 19.62 7.09 2.35
N GLN A 25 19.15 5.93 2.79
CA GLN A 25 17.97 5.28 2.23
C GLN A 25 16.70 6.13 2.41
N LEU A 26 16.56 6.75 3.58
CA LEU A 26 15.40 7.62 3.86
C LEU A 26 15.47 8.92 3.06
N GLU A 27 16.64 9.54 2.93
CA GLU A 27 16.80 10.74 2.11
C GLU A 27 16.52 10.46 0.65
N GLU A 28 17.00 9.34 0.13
CA GLU A 28 16.71 8.92 -1.23
C GLU A 28 15.21 8.61 -1.41
N GLY A 29 14.61 7.92 -0.45
CA GLY A 29 13.17 7.65 -0.45
C GLY A 29 12.34 8.93 -0.43
N PHE A 30 12.77 9.94 0.31
CA PHE A 30 12.11 11.24 0.32
C PHE A 30 12.22 11.98 -1.02
N ARG A 31 13.37 11.89 -1.67
CA ARG A 31 13.61 12.58 -2.94
C ARG A 31 12.99 11.86 -4.15
N ARG A 32 13.07 10.54 -4.17
CA ARG A 32 12.76 9.71 -5.35
C ARG A 32 11.67 8.68 -5.13
N GLY A 33 11.02 8.69 -3.97
CA GLY A 33 9.95 7.72 -3.66
C GLY A 33 8.85 7.74 -4.69
N LYS A 34 8.28 6.57 -4.97
CA LYS A 34 7.25 6.38 -5.98
C LYS A 34 5.94 7.10 -5.66
N SER A 35 5.57 7.18 -4.40
CA SER A 35 4.34 7.82 -3.98
C SER A 35 4.60 8.97 -3.02
N HIS A 36 3.72 9.94 -3.03
CA HIS A 36 3.76 11.05 -2.08
C HIS A 36 3.71 10.55 -0.63
N SER A 37 2.86 9.57 -0.36
CA SER A 37 2.73 8.98 0.97
C SER A 37 4.05 8.37 1.46
N PHE A 38 4.73 7.60 0.63
CA PHE A 38 6.03 7.02 0.97
C PHE A 38 7.07 8.10 1.23
N ARG A 39 7.13 9.13 0.40
CA ARG A 39 8.07 10.25 0.58
C ARG A 39 7.84 10.97 1.90
N MET A 40 6.59 11.22 2.26
CA MET A 40 6.26 11.88 3.53
C MET A 40 6.60 11.00 4.73
N ARG A 41 6.41 9.69 4.63
CA ARG A 41 6.81 8.75 5.68
C ARG A 41 8.32 8.75 5.91
N CYS A 42 9.11 8.74 4.84
CA CYS A 42 10.57 8.87 4.92
C CYS A 42 10.96 10.19 5.60
N ARG A 43 10.33 11.29 5.20
CA ARG A 43 10.57 12.60 5.81
C ARG A 43 10.23 12.59 7.30
N ALA A 44 9.13 11.98 7.69
CA ALA A 44 8.71 11.88 9.09
C ALA A 44 9.78 11.20 9.94
N ILE A 45 10.35 10.11 9.47
CA ILE A 45 11.42 9.41 10.18
C ILE A 45 12.66 10.28 10.28
N LEU A 46 13.05 10.96 9.22
CA LEU A 46 14.21 11.88 9.24
C LEU A 46 14.00 13.02 10.24
N LEU A 47 12.82 13.61 10.27
CA LEU A 47 12.50 14.69 11.22
C LEU A 47 12.51 14.19 12.67
N LYS A 48 12.00 12.98 12.92
CA LYS A 48 12.05 12.37 14.25
C LYS A 48 13.49 12.11 14.68
N SER A 49 14.38 11.76 13.78
CA SER A 49 15.81 11.58 14.09
C SER A 49 16.49 12.89 14.46
N ASN A 50 15.95 14.01 14.02
CA ASN A 50 16.46 15.35 14.36
C ASN A 50 15.92 15.87 15.70
N GLY A 51 15.08 15.11 16.37
CA GLY A 51 14.59 15.47 17.71
C GLY A 51 13.28 16.23 17.76
N LEU A 52 12.55 16.33 16.63
CA LEU A 52 11.25 16.99 16.61
C LEU A 52 10.19 16.15 17.32
N THR A 53 9.17 16.83 17.86
CA THR A 53 8.01 16.15 18.46
C THR A 53 7.16 15.54 17.37
N SER A 54 6.37 14.51 17.71
CA SER A 54 5.45 13.90 16.76
C SER A 54 4.43 14.88 16.21
N LYS A 55 4.01 15.85 17.02
CA LYS A 55 3.10 16.89 16.59
C LYS A 55 3.74 17.80 15.54
N ASP A 56 4.97 18.25 15.76
CA ASP A 56 5.68 19.10 14.80
C ASP A 56 5.97 18.36 13.50
N VAL A 57 6.37 17.10 13.59
CA VAL A 57 6.55 16.23 12.42
C VAL A 57 5.25 16.10 11.63
N GLY A 58 4.15 15.90 12.33
CA GLY A 58 2.83 15.80 11.71
C GLY A 58 2.44 17.06 10.94
N ILE A 59 2.71 18.22 11.49
CA ILE A 59 2.46 19.51 10.81
C ILE A 59 3.24 19.60 9.52
N GLN A 60 4.52 19.22 9.53
CA GLN A 60 5.40 19.31 8.35
C GLN A 60 5.11 18.25 7.29
N THR A 61 4.59 17.11 7.69
CA THR A 61 4.30 15.98 6.79
C THR A 61 2.81 15.80 6.48
N GLU A 62 1.97 16.69 6.99
CA GLU A 62 0.51 16.63 6.84
C GLU A 62 -0.11 15.34 7.40
N MET A 63 0.46 14.86 8.49
CA MET A 63 -0.03 13.68 9.22
C MET A 63 -0.44 14.06 10.64
N THR A 64 -1.26 13.23 11.27
CA THR A 64 -1.54 13.36 12.70
C THR A 64 -0.36 12.83 13.51
N ASP A 65 -0.22 13.27 14.74
CA ASP A 65 0.80 12.77 15.68
C ASP A 65 0.67 11.26 15.89
N ILE A 66 -0.54 10.74 15.91
CA ILE A 66 -0.82 9.29 16.01
C ILE A 66 -0.25 8.55 14.80
N SER A 67 -0.46 9.08 13.60
CA SER A 67 0.09 8.49 12.38
C SER A 67 1.61 8.52 12.38
N VAL A 68 2.23 9.62 12.80
CA VAL A 68 3.68 9.73 12.93
C VAL A 68 4.22 8.66 13.87
N ASN A 69 3.61 8.49 15.04
CA ASN A 69 4.03 7.49 16.02
C ASN A 69 3.89 6.06 15.47
N SER A 70 2.83 5.79 14.73
CA SER A 70 2.62 4.49 14.08
C SER A 70 3.70 4.18 13.06
N TRP A 71 4.08 5.15 12.23
CA TRP A 71 5.14 4.97 11.24
C TRP A 71 6.52 4.82 11.88
N VAL A 72 6.78 5.55 12.96
CA VAL A 72 7.99 5.41 13.76
C VAL A 72 8.12 3.99 14.30
N LYS A 73 7.07 3.49 14.90
CA LYS A 73 7.03 2.13 15.45
C LYS A 73 7.26 1.08 14.36
N ARG A 74 6.62 1.27 13.22
CA ARG A 74 6.76 0.35 12.09
C ARG A 74 8.16 0.38 11.50
N PHE A 75 8.78 1.54 11.41
CA PHE A 75 10.17 1.68 11.00
C PHE A 75 11.12 0.97 11.96
N GLU A 76 10.90 1.08 13.26
CA GLU A 76 11.71 0.40 14.27
C GLU A 76 11.62 -1.13 14.16
N CYS A 77 10.46 -1.65 13.78
CA CYS A 77 10.22 -3.09 13.64
C CYS A 77 10.71 -3.64 12.29
N GLU A 78 10.48 -2.92 11.21
CA GLU A 78 10.63 -3.44 9.84
C GLU A 78 11.69 -2.68 9.02
N GLY A 79 12.17 -1.53 9.49
CA GLY A 79 13.11 -0.69 8.76
C GLY A 79 12.44 0.12 7.66
N VAL A 80 13.22 0.53 6.65
CA VAL A 80 12.73 1.37 5.54
C VAL A 80 11.63 0.68 4.74
N THR A 81 11.70 -0.63 4.58
CA THR A 81 10.68 -1.40 3.86
C THR A 81 9.31 -1.34 4.53
N GLY A 82 9.27 -1.14 5.84
CA GLY A 82 8.03 -0.98 6.59
C GLY A 82 7.27 0.30 6.28
N LEU A 83 7.90 1.27 5.63
CA LEU A 83 7.28 2.53 5.22
C LEU A 83 6.48 2.40 3.92
N ASP A 84 6.65 1.32 3.18
CA ASP A 84 5.87 1.05 1.99
C ASP A 84 4.42 0.68 2.33
N THR A 85 3.51 1.02 1.43
CA THR A 85 2.13 0.57 1.52
C THR A 85 2.09 -0.93 1.24
N ARG A 86 1.54 -1.69 2.17
CA ARG A 86 1.40 -3.13 1.99
C ARG A 86 0.39 -3.45 0.91
N LEU A 87 0.66 -4.48 0.13
CA LEU A 87 -0.27 -4.99 -0.86
C LEU A 87 -1.56 -5.46 -0.18
N GLY A 88 -2.68 -5.31 -0.86
CA GLY A 88 -3.97 -5.73 -0.34
C GLY A 88 -4.67 -4.74 0.58
N GLN A 89 -4.16 -3.53 0.71
CA GLN A 89 -4.77 -2.48 1.55
C GLN A 89 -6.01 -1.85 0.93
N GLY A 90 -6.19 -1.98 -0.38
CA GLY A 90 -7.33 -1.40 -1.08
C GLY A 90 -8.59 -2.27 -0.98
N ARG A 91 -9.65 -1.78 -1.60
CA ARG A 91 -10.89 -2.53 -1.73
C ARG A 91 -10.62 -3.81 -2.52
N LYS A 92 -11.13 -4.93 -2.01
CA LYS A 92 -11.00 -6.21 -2.71
C LYS A 92 -11.78 -6.15 -4.02
N PRO A 93 -11.19 -6.63 -5.13
CA PRO A 93 -11.92 -6.69 -6.40
C PRO A 93 -13.10 -7.65 -6.31
N ILE A 94 -14.18 -7.33 -7.00
CA ILE A 94 -15.38 -8.17 -7.07
C ILE A 94 -15.04 -9.48 -7.80
N ILE A 95 -14.26 -9.37 -8.87
CA ILE A 95 -13.77 -10.51 -9.65
C ILE A 95 -12.29 -10.68 -9.34
N ASP A 96 -11.92 -11.79 -8.75
CA ASP A 96 -10.54 -12.10 -8.38
C ASP A 96 -9.99 -13.29 -9.17
N SER A 97 -8.77 -13.70 -8.87
CA SER A 97 -8.12 -14.81 -9.57
C SER A 97 -8.85 -16.15 -9.39
N SER A 98 -9.62 -16.33 -8.31
CA SER A 98 -10.41 -17.54 -8.12
C SER A 98 -11.61 -17.63 -9.08
N ASP A 99 -12.06 -16.50 -9.63
CA ASP A 99 -13.14 -16.44 -10.59
C ASP A 99 -12.68 -16.63 -12.04
N GLU A 100 -11.38 -16.69 -12.27
CA GLU A 100 -10.79 -16.74 -13.62
C GLU A 100 -11.34 -17.87 -14.47
N ASP A 101 -11.37 -19.09 -13.93
CA ASP A 101 -11.87 -20.26 -14.65
C ASP A 101 -13.35 -20.14 -14.99
N ALA A 102 -14.16 -19.66 -14.06
CA ALA A 102 -15.59 -19.45 -14.27
C ALA A 102 -15.85 -18.39 -15.34
N VAL A 103 -15.09 -17.30 -15.34
CA VAL A 103 -15.19 -16.24 -16.36
C VAL A 103 -14.78 -16.76 -17.74
N ARG A 104 -13.70 -17.53 -17.82
CA ARG A 104 -13.26 -18.13 -19.08
C ARG A 104 -14.33 -19.06 -19.67
N ARG A 105 -14.95 -19.91 -18.85
CA ARG A 105 -16.03 -20.80 -19.29
C ARG A 105 -17.24 -20.03 -19.78
N ALA A 106 -17.61 -18.96 -19.09
CA ALA A 106 -18.71 -18.10 -19.49
C ALA A 106 -18.46 -17.46 -20.87
N ILE A 107 -17.23 -16.99 -21.11
CA ILE A 107 -16.83 -16.39 -22.39
C ILE A 107 -16.80 -17.45 -23.51
N GLU A 108 -16.29 -18.64 -23.24
CA GLU A 108 -16.26 -19.73 -24.24
C GLU A 108 -17.67 -20.13 -24.68
N ASN A 109 -18.62 -20.11 -23.76
CA ASN A 109 -20.01 -20.45 -24.06
C ASN A 109 -20.74 -19.33 -24.83
N ASP A 110 -20.37 -18.06 -24.58
CA ASP A 110 -21.04 -16.90 -25.19
C ASP A 110 -20.00 -15.91 -25.76
N ARG A 111 -19.25 -16.33 -26.77
CA ARG A 111 -18.20 -15.50 -27.38
C ARG A 111 -18.73 -14.22 -28.06
N GLN A 112 -19.98 -14.25 -28.50
CA GLN A 112 -20.56 -13.14 -29.25
C GLN A 112 -21.12 -12.03 -28.37
N SER A 113 -21.35 -12.28 -27.10
CA SER A 113 -21.96 -11.31 -26.21
C SER A 113 -21.33 -11.34 -24.81
N VAL A 114 -20.57 -10.29 -24.51
CA VAL A 114 -19.99 -10.08 -23.19
C VAL A 114 -21.09 -9.94 -22.14
N LYS A 115 -22.21 -9.32 -22.48
CA LYS A 115 -23.35 -9.16 -21.57
C LYS A 115 -23.94 -10.50 -21.15
N LYS A 116 -24.14 -11.41 -22.08
CA LYS A 116 -24.65 -12.76 -21.79
C LYS A 116 -23.64 -13.56 -20.96
N ALA A 117 -22.36 -13.47 -21.30
CA ALA A 117 -21.29 -14.13 -20.54
C ALA A 117 -21.27 -13.64 -19.11
N LYS A 118 -21.39 -12.31 -18.89
CA LYS A 118 -21.46 -11.72 -17.55
C LYS A 118 -22.66 -12.24 -16.77
N GLU A 119 -23.83 -12.28 -17.38
CA GLU A 119 -25.07 -12.78 -16.73
C GLU A 119 -24.91 -14.25 -16.33
N ALA A 120 -24.39 -15.10 -17.22
CA ALA A 120 -24.10 -16.49 -16.91
C ALA A 120 -23.14 -16.66 -15.75
N TRP A 121 -22.05 -15.87 -15.74
CA TRP A 121 -21.09 -15.89 -14.66
C TRP A 121 -21.72 -15.42 -13.33
N GLN A 122 -22.54 -14.38 -13.35
CA GLN A 122 -23.23 -13.88 -12.16
C GLN A 122 -24.17 -14.94 -11.56
N GLN A 123 -24.89 -15.66 -12.39
CA GLN A 123 -25.77 -16.75 -11.94
C GLN A 123 -24.96 -17.91 -11.33
N ALA A 124 -23.84 -18.24 -11.94
CA ALA A 124 -22.99 -19.33 -11.47
C ALA A 124 -22.23 -18.99 -10.18
N SER A 125 -21.74 -17.76 -10.04
CA SER A 125 -20.91 -17.34 -8.91
C SER A 125 -21.69 -16.70 -7.76
N GLY A 126 -22.88 -16.17 -8.03
CA GLY A 126 -23.66 -15.40 -7.06
C GLY A 126 -23.15 -13.98 -6.84
N LYS A 127 -22.11 -13.57 -7.54
CA LYS A 127 -21.55 -12.22 -7.46
C LYS A 127 -22.17 -11.32 -8.51
N LYS A 128 -22.24 -10.01 -8.20
CA LYS A 128 -22.71 -9.00 -9.16
C LYS A 128 -21.57 -8.06 -9.52
N ALA A 129 -21.35 -7.86 -10.80
CA ALA A 129 -20.37 -6.93 -11.31
C ALA A 129 -20.95 -6.12 -12.46
N SER A 130 -20.50 -4.88 -12.65
CA SER A 130 -20.89 -4.09 -13.79
C SER A 130 -20.23 -4.63 -15.07
N GLU A 131 -20.81 -4.32 -16.22
CA GLU A 131 -20.24 -4.71 -17.51
C GLU A 131 -18.82 -4.17 -17.68
N SER A 132 -18.58 -2.92 -17.24
CA SER A 132 -17.25 -2.32 -17.27
C SER A 132 -16.22 -3.09 -16.43
N THR A 133 -16.61 -3.52 -15.25
CA THR A 133 -15.73 -4.33 -14.36
C THR A 133 -15.43 -5.68 -15.00
N PHE A 134 -16.42 -6.33 -15.58
CA PHE A 134 -16.25 -7.62 -16.24
C PHE A 134 -15.34 -7.50 -17.46
N ARG A 135 -15.54 -6.49 -18.30
CA ARG A 135 -14.68 -6.21 -19.46
C ARG A 135 -13.25 -5.91 -19.07
N ALA A 136 -13.04 -5.13 -18.01
CA ALA A 136 -11.70 -4.83 -17.48
C ALA A 136 -10.98 -6.11 -17.04
N PHE A 137 -11.69 -7.01 -16.37
CA PHE A 137 -11.12 -8.31 -15.98
C PHE A 137 -10.75 -9.16 -17.19
N LEU A 138 -11.60 -9.21 -18.21
CA LEU A 138 -11.31 -9.92 -19.46
C LEU A 138 -10.07 -9.36 -20.17
N SER A 139 -9.91 -8.04 -20.19
CA SER A 139 -8.74 -7.40 -20.78
C SER A 139 -7.46 -7.76 -20.02
N ALA A 140 -7.53 -7.85 -18.71
CA ALA A 140 -6.40 -8.29 -17.88
C ALA A 140 -6.04 -9.75 -18.14
N LEU A 141 -7.03 -10.64 -18.27
CA LEU A 141 -6.80 -12.04 -18.60
C LEU A 141 -6.16 -12.21 -19.98
N ALA A 142 -6.58 -11.45 -20.97
CA ALA A 142 -6.01 -11.47 -22.31
C ALA A 142 -4.54 -11.05 -22.30
N ARG A 143 -4.18 -10.08 -21.46
CA ARG A 143 -2.77 -9.67 -21.32
C ARG A 143 -1.90 -10.73 -20.67
N ASP A 144 -2.43 -11.47 -19.70
CA ASP A 144 -1.71 -12.53 -19.01
C ASP A 144 -1.50 -13.76 -19.91
N ILE A 145 -2.38 -13.99 -20.86
CA ILE A 145 -2.32 -15.11 -21.81
C ILE A 145 -1.40 -14.80 -22.99
N ASP A 146 -1.29 -13.55 -23.35
CA ASP A 146 -0.53 -13.08 -24.50
C ASP A 146 0.95 -12.91 -24.13
N VAL A 147 1.65 -14.01 -24.08
CA VAL A 147 3.09 -14.04 -23.78
C VAL A 147 3.89 -14.04 -25.07
#